data_d9b9805524198fe9ab6e5c5e32dffcc1
#
_entry.id   d9b9805524198fe9ab6e5c5e32dffcc1
#
_cell.length_a   1.000
_cell.length_b   1.000
_cell.length_c   1.000
_cell.angle_alpha   90.00
_cell.angle_beta   90.00
_cell.angle_gamma   90.00
#
_symmetry.space_group_name_H-M   'P 1'
#
loop_
_entity.id
_entity.type
_entity.pdbx_description
1 polymer ?
#
loop_
_entity_poly.entity_id
_entity_poly.type
_entity_poly.pdbx_seq_one_letter_code
_entity_poly.pdbx_strand_id
1 'polypeptide(L)'
;YLTNSDGERFMERYAPNAKDLASRDVVSRSMTIEIQEGRGVGPDKDHIYLHLEHLGPDVIEERLPGIAESARIFSSVDVSKSPIPVLPTVHYNMGGIPTNYFGEVLTLRDGDPESVVPGLMAIGEAACVSVHGANRLGSNSLLDLIVFGRSAAQYCAEHVEAGSLHASLPKNAGENSIQRVKNLIKSKG
;
A
#
# COMPACT_ATOMS: atom_id res chain seq x y z
N TYR A 1 -8.74 10.97 -17.39
CA TYR A 1 -8.99 9.65 -17.97
C TYR A 1 -7.69 8.97 -18.41
N LEU A 2 -7.73 7.63 -18.59
CA LEU A 2 -6.58 6.84 -19.01
C LEU A 2 -6.74 6.36 -20.46
N THR A 3 -5.61 6.31 -21.20
CA THR A 3 -5.59 5.71 -22.56
C THR A 3 -4.39 4.77 -22.73
N ASN A 4 -4.58 3.73 -23.54
CA ASN A 4 -3.53 2.84 -24.03
C ASN A 4 -2.87 3.37 -25.33
N SER A 5 -2.00 2.57 -25.96
CA SER A 5 -1.30 2.93 -27.20
C SER A 5 -2.23 3.11 -28.40
N ASP A 6 -3.43 2.53 -28.38
CA ASP A 6 -4.42 2.67 -29.44
C ASP A 6 -5.29 3.94 -29.26
N GLY A 7 -5.04 4.72 -28.21
CA GLY A 7 -5.87 5.87 -27.82
C GLY A 7 -7.20 5.47 -27.18
N GLU A 8 -7.39 4.19 -26.87
CA GLU A 8 -8.61 3.67 -26.28
C GLU A 8 -8.69 4.07 -24.79
N ARG A 9 -9.85 4.55 -24.35
CA ARG A 9 -10.19 4.70 -22.94
C ARG A 9 -10.57 3.34 -22.34
N PHE A 10 -9.57 2.47 -22.17
CA PHE A 10 -9.74 1.06 -21.85
C PHE A 10 -10.52 0.78 -20.56
N MET A 11 -10.58 1.72 -19.62
CA MET A 11 -11.40 1.56 -18.40
C MET A 11 -12.90 1.46 -18.69
N GLU A 12 -13.37 1.92 -19.84
CA GLU A 12 -14.77 1.73 -20.27
C GLU A 12 -15.08 0.24 -20.56
N ARG A 13 -14.07 -0.53 -20.94
CA ARG A 13 -14.17 -1.98 -21.17
C ARG A 13 -14.08 -2.78 -19.88
N TYR A 14 -13.17 -2.40 -18.96
CA TYR A 14 -12.93 -3.12 -17.70
C TYR A 14 -13.96 -2.78 -16.62
N ALA A 15 -14.44 -1.56 -16.57
CA ALA A 15 -15.38 -1.07 -15.58
C ALA A 15 -16.43 -0.14 -16.22
N PRO A 16 -17.40 -0.66 -17.00
CA PRO A 16 -18.31 0.15 -17.83
C PRO A 16 -19.08 1.22 -17.06
N ASN A 17 -19.41 0.97 -15.80
CA ASN A 17 -20.18 1.90 -14.96
C ASN A 17 -19.30 2.97 -14.31
N ALA A 18 -18.21 2.57 -13.67
CA ALA A 18 -17.34 3.46 -12.90
C ALA A 18 -16.19 4.07 -13.75
N LYS A 19 -15.83 3.41 -14.86
CA LYS A 19 -14.76 3.83 -15.77
C LYS A 19 -13.46 4.14 -15.01
N ASP A 20 -12.83 5.27 -15.29
CA ASP A 20 -11.60 5.72 -14.62
C ASP A 20 -11.79 6.02 -13.12
N LEU A 21 -13.02 6.06 -12.62
CA LEU A 21 -13.36 6.22 -11.21
C LEU A 21 -13.59 4.89 -10.49
N ALA A 22 -13.28 3.77 -11.11
CA ALA A 22 -13.28 2.47 -10.45
C ALA A 22 -12.28 2.44 -9.27
N SER A 23 -12.41 1.44 -8.39
CA SER A 23 -11.49 1.30 -7.27
C SER A 23 -10.04 1.14 -7.75
N ARG A 24 -9.08 1.63 -6.97
CA ARG A 24 -7.66 1.70 -7.36
C ARG A 24 -7.07 0.36 -7.78
N ASP A 25 -7.47 -0.73 -7.11
CA ASP A 25 -7.04 -2.08 -7.45
C ASP A 25 -7.55 -2.55 -8.80
N VAL A 26 -8.78 -2.19 -9.17
CA VAL A 26 -9.34 -2.47 -10.51
C VAL A 26 -8.58 -1.68 -11.58
N VAL A 27 -8.38 -0.38 -11.36
CA VAL A 27 -7.65 0.48 -12.31
C VAL A 27 -6.22 -0.02 -12.51
N SER A 28 -5.49 -0.29 -11.42
CA SER A 28 -4.08 -0.73 -11.52
C SER A 28 -3.93 -2.09 -12.19
N ARG A 29 -4.82 -3.05 -11.90
CA ARG A 29 -4.84 -4.33 -12.62
C ARG A 29 -5.14 -4.18 -14.09
N SER A 30 -6.12 -3.34 -14.45
CA SER A 30 -6.45 -3.05 -15.85
C SER A 30 -5.26 -2.44 -16.60
N MET A 31 -4.57 -1.46 -16.00
CA MET A 31 -3.35 -0.88 -16.55
C MET A 31 -2.27 -1.96 -16.76
N THR A 32 -2.07 -2.83 -15.78
CA THR A 32 -1.09 -3.93 -15.89
C THR A 32 -1.44 -4.89 -17.04
N ILE A 33 -2.71 -5.23 -17.22
CA ILE A 33 -3.16 -6.09 -18.32
C ILE A 33 -2.89 -5.41 -19.67
N GLU A 34 -3.23 -4.12 -19.82
CA GLU A 34 -2.95 -3.38 -21.06
C GLU A 34 -1.46 -3.39 -21.42
N ILE A 35 -0.59 -3.16 -20.42
CA ILE A 35 0.86 -3.20 -20.61
C ILE A 35 1.32 -4.61 -20.99
N GLN A 36 0.90 -5.65 -20.27
CA GLN A 36 1.30 -7.05 -20.53
C GLN A 36 0.84 -7.57 -21.89
N GLU A 37 -0.32 -7.12 -22.36
CA GLU A 37 -0.85 -7.45 -23.69
C GLU A 37 -0.27 -6.59 -24.82
N GLY A 38 0.73 -5.75 -24.52
CA GLY A 38 1.48 -4.96 -25.51
C GLY A 38 0.78 -3.68 -25.96
N ARG A 39 -0.29 -3.26 -25.25
CA ARG A 39 -0.99 -1.98 -25.49
C ARG A 39 -0.51 -0.85 -24.60
N GLY A 40 0.61 -1.02 -23.91
CA GLY A 40 1.30 0.06 -23.24
C GLY A 40 1.77 1.13 -24.22
N VAL A 41 2.03 2.34 -23.71
CA VAL A 41 2.51 3.49 -24.46
C VAL A 41 4.03 3.68 -24.34
N GLY A 42 4.59 4.55 -25.15
CA GLY A 42 6.03 4.78 -25.20
C GLY A 42 6.80 3.73 -26.00
N PRO A 43 8.13 3.90 -26.13
CA PRO A 43 8.97 3.01 -26.93
C PRO A 43 9.05 1.59 -26.35
N ASP A 44 9.02 1.47 -25.02
CA ASP A 44 9.12 0.20 -24.32
C ASP A 44 7.75 -0.42 -23.99
N LYS A 45 6.65 0.28 -24.29
CA LYS A 45 5.27 -0.14 -24.02
C LYS A 45 5.00 -0.50 -22.56
N ASP A 46 5.65 0.17 -21.63
CA ASP A 46 5.72 -0.18 -20.21
C ASP A 46 4.82 0.69 -19.31
N HIS A 47 4.12 1.66 -19.88
CA HIS A 47 3.27 2.59 -19.13
C HIS A 47 1.97 2.93 -19.87
N ILE A 48 1.12 3.73 -19.25
CA ILE A 48 -0.19 4.19 -19.73
C ILE A 48 -0.20 5.72 -19.69
N TYR A 49 -1.03 6.37 -20.49
CA TYR A 49 -1.23 7.81 -20.42
C TYR A 49 -2.40 8.21 -19.52
N LEU A 50 -2.13 9.13 -18.58
CA LEU A 50 -3.13 9.83 -17.80
C LEU A 50 -3.34 11.23 -18.38
N HIS A 51 -4.56 11.51 -18.79
CA HIS A 51 -4.96 12.77 -19.42
C HIS A 51 -5.61 13.72 -18.42
N LEU A 52 -5.05 14.92 -18.28
CA LEU A 52 -5.58 16.03 -17.48
C LEU A 52 -5.80 17.31 -18.31
N GLU A 53 -5.26 17.38 -19.52
CA GLU A 53 -5.29 18.57 -20.39
C GLU A 53 -6.70 19.07 -20.68
N HIS A 54 -7.71 18.20 -20.64
CA HIS A 54 -9.11 18.55 -20.84
C HIS A 54 -9.72 19.41 -19.73
N LEU A 55 -9.07 19.49 -18.56
CA LEU A 55 -9.53 20.31 -17.43
C LEU A 55 -9.22 21.80 -17.60
N GLY A 56 -8.22 22.11 -18.42
CA GLY A 56 -7.71 23.46 -18.60
C GLY A 56 -6.70 23.89 -17.52
N PRO A 57 -5.81 24.85 -17.87
CA PRO A 57 -4.71 25.26 -16.99
C PRO A 57 -5.16 25.82 -15.65
N ASP A 58 -6.22 26.62 -15.63
CA ASP A 58 -6.71 27.29 -14.42
C ASP A 58 -7.18 26.26 -13.36
N VAL A 59 -7.92 25.23 -13.79
CA VAL A 59 -8.38 24.16 -12.89
C VAL A 59 -7.23 23.30 -12.38
N ILE A 60 -6.25 23.04 -13.25
CA ILE A 60 -5.06 22.28 -12.90
C ILE A 60 -4.23 23.03 -11.85
N GLU A 61 -4.01 24.32 -12.04
CA GLU A 61 -3.24 25.15 -11.12
C GLU A 61 -3.94 25.29 -9.77
N GLU A 62 -5.27 25.48 -9.76
CA GLU A 62 -6.03 25.62 -8.51
C GLU A 62 -6.16 24.32 -7.72
N ARG A 63 -6.46 23.18 -8.41
CA ARG A 63 -6.88 21.95 -7.76
C ARG A 63 -5.84 20.85 -7.74
N LEU A 64 -4.88 20.87 -8.65
CA LEU A 64 -3.88 19.83 -8.84
C LEU A 64 -2.43 20.34 -8.89
N PRO A 65 -2.05 21.39 -8.12
CA PRO A 65 -0.72 22.01 -8.23
C PRO A 65 0.40 21.00 -7.96
N GLY A 66 0.26 20.13 -6.97
CA GLY A 66 1.26 19.13 -6.64
C GLY A 66 1.44 18.06 -7.72
N ILE A 67 0.36 17.68 -8.42
CA ILE A 67 0.44 16.74 -9.55
C ILE A 67 1.13 17.41 -10.74
N ALA A 68 0.77 18.65 -11.04
CA ALA A 68 1.38 19.43 -12.12
C ALA A 68 2.89 19.62 -11.88
N GLU A 69 3.30 19.96 -10.67
CA GLU A 69 4.70 20.11 -10.31
C GLU A 69 5.46 18.78 -10.37
N SER A 70 4.89 17.70 -9.85
CA SER A 70 5.51 16.37 -9.91
C SER A 70 5.70 15.91 -11.34
N ALA A 71 4.71 16.06 -12.20
CA ALA A 71 4.81 15.69 -13.61
C ALA A 71 5.89 16.50 -14.34
N ARG A 72 5.99 17.79 -14.05
CA ARG A 72 7.00 18.68 -14.61
C ARG A 72 8.42 18.27 -14.17
N ILE A 73 8.60 17.95 -12.88
CA ILE A 73 9.92 17.61 -12.31
C ILE A 73 10.38 16.22 -12.75
N PHE A 74 9.51 15.21 -12.62
CA PHE A 74 9.91 13.81 -12.79
C PHE A 74 9.68 13.27 -14.21
N SER A 75 8.75 13.84 -14.97
CA SER A 75 8.43 13.39 -16.33
C SER A 75 8.66 14.45 -17.41
N SER A 76 9.05 15.67 -17.02
CA SER A 76 9.21 16.82 -17.94
C SER A 76 7.94 17.13 -18.74
N VAL A 77 6.75 16.89 -18.16
CA VAL A 77 5.45 17.05 -18.80
C VAL A 77 4.73 18.30 -18.30
N ASP A 78 4.24 19.11 -19.22
CA ASP A 78 3.25 20.16 -18.97
C ASP A 78 1.85 19.51 -19.07
N VAL A 79 1.24 19.23 -17.93
CA VAL A 79 -0.03 18.49 -17.82
C VAL A 79 -1.23 19.23 -18.43
N SER A 80 -1.08 20.52 -18.74
CA SER A 80 -2.08 21.29 -19.45
C SER A 80 -2.05 21.07 -20.98
N LYS A 81 -0.99 20.41 -21.49
CA LYS A 81 -0.73 20.23 -22.93
C LYS A 81 -0.52 18.78 -23.33
N SER A 82 -0.07 17.94 -22.40
CA SER A 82 0.31 16.57 -22.71
C SER A 82 -0.06 15.63 -21.58
N PRO A 83 -0.36 14.35 -21.89
CA PRO A 83 -0.66 13.35 -20.88
C PRO A 83 0.56 12.98 -20.03
N ILE A 84 0.30 12.54 -18.82
CA ILE A 84 1.31 12.06 -17.89
C ILE A 84 1.56 10.58 -18.14
N PRO A 85 2.81 10.11 -18.32
CA PRO A 85 3.12 8.69 -18.28
C PRO A 85 2.95 8.16 -16.86
N VAL A 86 2.13 7.12 -16.68
CA VAL A 86 1.82 6.52 -15.38
C VAL A 86 2.00 5.01 -15.42
N LEU A 87 2.51 4.45 -14.32
CA LEU A 87 2.76 3.03 -14.17
C LEU A 87 2.21 2.57 -12.81
N PRO A 88 1.47 1.44 -12.74
CA PRO A 88 1.07 0.87 -11.46
C PRO A 88 2.29 0.46 -10.63
N THR A 89 2.32 0.90 -9.38
CA THR A 89 3.36 0.50 -8.42
C THR A 89 2.73 0.07 -7.10
N VAL A 90 3.48 -0.69 -6.31
CA VAL A 90 3.06 -1.04 -4.95
C VAL A 90 2.94 0.25 -4.14
N HIS A 91 1.79 0.43 -3.48
CA HIS A 91 1.49 1.64 -2.73
C HIS A 91 1.27 1.37 -1.24
N TYR A 92 0.53 0.32 -0.89
CA TYR A 92 0.15 0.02 0.49
C TYR A 92 -0.14 -1.49 0.65
N ASN A 93 0.36 -2.07 1.72
CA ASN A 93 0.08 -3.46 2.07
C ASN A 93 -1.15 -3.54 2.98
N MET A 94 -2.28 -4.01 2.44
CA MET A 94 -3.41 -4.41 3.27
C MET A 94 -3.11 -5.78 3.87
N GLY A 95 -3.40 -5.94 5.15
CA GLY A 95 -2.96 -7.10 5.92
C GLY A 95 -1.76 -6.72 6.79
N GLY A 96 -0.90 -7.67 7.10
CA GLY A 96 0.27 -7.45 7.96
C GLY A 96 0.27 -8.32 9.20
N ILE A 97 0.90 -7.84 10.27
CA ILE A 97 0.97 -8.54 11.55
C ILE A 97 -0.41 -8.48 12.23
N PRO A 98 -1.08 -9.61 12.50
CA PRO A 98 -2.37 -9.60 13.17
C PRO A 98 -2.30 -8.92 14.54
N THR A 99 -3.21 -7.99 14.81
CA THR A 99 -3.29 -7.30 16.09
C THR A 99 -4.73 -7.13 16.56
N ASN A 100 -4.90 -6.98 17.87
CA ASN A 100 -6.13 -6.43 18.42
C ASN A 100 -6.12 -4.89 18.32
N TYR A 101 -7.21 -4.25 18.75
CA TYR A 101 -7.34 -2.79 18.66
C TYR A 101 -6.46 -2.00 19.64
N PHE A 102 -5.80 -2.67 20.58
CA PHE A 102 -4.76 -2.10 21.44
C PHE A 102 -3.37 -2.14 20.79
N GLY A 103 -3.24 -2.78 19.62
CA GLY A 103 -1.97 -2.97 18.92
C GLY A 103 -1.15 -4.16 19.39
N GLU A 104 -1.66 -5.00 20.32
CA GLU A 104 -0.98 -6.21 20.74
C GLU A 104 -0.99 -7.24 19.61
N VAL A 105 0.17 -7.83 19.33
CA VAL A 105 0.30 -8.85 18.28
C VAL A 105 -0.40 -10.14 18.70
N LEU A 106 -1.18 -10.69 17.78
CA LEU A 106 -1.91 -11.95 17.93
C LEU A 106 -1.19 -13.09 17.20
N THR A 107 -1.31 -14.29 17.74
CA THR A 107 -0.78 -15.51 17.13
C THR A 107 -1.70 -16.70 17.40
N LEU A 108 -1.61 -17.72 16.55
CA LEU A 108 -2.28 -18.99 16.81
C LEU A 108 -1.48 -19.78 17.84
N ARG A 109 -2.07 -20.02 19.01
CA ARG A 109 -1.50 -20.86 20.05
C ARG A 109 -2.56 -21.80 20.62
N ASP A 110 -2.27 -23.07 20.66
CA ASP A 110 -3.16 -24.12 21.21
C ASP A 110 -4.60 -24.11 20.63
N GLY A 111 -4.73 -23.71 19.36
CA GLY A 111 -6.01 -23.58 18.67
C GLY A 111 -6.72 -22.24 18.85
N ASP A 112 -6.21 -21.36 19.70
CA ASP A 112 -6.71 -19.99 19.87
C ASP A 112 -5.98 -19.01 18.93
N PRO A 113 -6.67 -18.43 17.92
CA PRO A 113 -6.07 -17.49 16.99
C PRO A 113 -5.87 -16.07 17.57
N GLU A 114 -6.46 -15.78 18.73
CA GLU A 114 -6.40 -14.47 19.39
C GLU A 114 -5.44 -14.44 20.58
N SER A 115 -4.57 -15.45 20.71
CA SER A 115 -3.53 -15.47 21.74
C SER A 115 -2.56 -14.31 21.56
N VAL A 116 -2.44 -13.45 22.58
CA VAL A 116 -1.52 -12.32 22.57
C VAL A 116 -0.06 -12.80 22.69
N VAL A 117 0.83 -12.16 21.91
CA VAL A 117 2.28 -12.28 22.06
C VAL A 117 2.74 -11.20 23.05
N PRO A 118 3.07 -11.57 24.32
CA PRO A 118 3.38 -10.58 25.34
C PRO A 118 4.57 -9.69 24.96
N GLY A 119 4.40 -8.38 25.11
CA GLY A 119 5.46 -7.41 24.86
C GLY A 119 5.75 -7.09 23.39
N LEU A 120 4.97 -7.63 22.44
CA LEU A 120 5.10 -7.31 21.01
C LEU A 120 3.86 -6.58 20.52
N MET A 121 4.08 -5.43 19.90
CA MET A 121 3.02 -4.59 19.38
C MET A 121 3.30 -4.20 17.93
N ALA A 122 2.23 -3.97 17.15
CA ALA A 122 2.31 -3.43 15.80
C ALA A 122 1.13 -2.49 15.56
N ILE A 123 1.36 -1.41 14.81
CA ILE A 123 0.35 -0.40 14.45
C ILE A 123 0.55 0.05 13.00
N GLY A 124 -0.47 0.71 12.45
CA GLY A 124 -0.41 1.29 11.11
C GLY A 124 -0.23 0.25 10.01
N GLU A 125 0.46 0.59 8.95
CA GLU A 125 0.62 -0.27 7.76
C GLU A 125 1.28 -1.63 8.06
N ALA A 126 2.13 -1.71 9.08
CA ALA A 126 2.75 -2.98 9.49
C ALA A 126 1.76 -3.94 10.14
N ALA A 127 0.67 -3.42 10.71
CA ALA A 127 -0.34 -4.19 11.44
C ALA A 127 -1.54 -4.56 10.58
N CYS A 128 -2.23 -5.61 11.00
CA CYS A 128 -3.54 -5.98 10.49
C CYS A 128 -4.55 -6.01 11.64
N VAL A 129 -5.18 -4.88 11.91
CA VAL A 129 -6.30 -4.77 12.83
C VAL A 129 -7.65 -5.03 12.14
N SER A 130 -7.61 -5.46 10.88
CA SER A 130 -8.75 -5.88 10.04
C SER A 130 -9.73 -4.76 9.64
N VAL A 131 -9.32 -3.50 9.66
CA VAL A 131 -10.20 -2.36 9.32
C VAL A 131 -10.21 -2.00 7.84
N HIS A 132 -9.28 -2.53 7.04
CA HIS A 132 -9.12 -2.17 5.62
C HIS A 132 -9.66 -3.21 4.65
N GLY A 133 -9.90 -4.45 5.09
CA GLY A 133 -10.25 -5.55 4.20
C GLY A 133 -9.17 -5.78 3.15
N ALA A 134 -9.57 -6.08 1.93
CA ALA A 134 -8.66 -6.31 0.80
C ALA A 134 -8.26 -5.01 0.07
N ASN A 135 -8.96 -3.90 0.31
CA ASN A 135 -8.73 -2.63 -0.39
C ASN A 135 -9.04 -1.43 0.52
N ARG A 136 -7.99 -0.76 0.98
CA ARG A 136 -8.10 0.41 1.85
C ARG A 136 -8.71 1.60 1.12
N LEU A 137 -9.67 2.27 1.75
CA LEU A 137 -10.20 3.55 1.27
C LEU A 137 -9.12 4.64 1.29
N GLY A 138 -9.18 5.55 0.34
CA GLY A 138 -8.26 6.69 0.24
C GLY A 138 -8.19 7.46 1.57
N SER A 139 -6.98 7.87 1.95
CA SER A 139 -6.64 8.61 3.19
C SER A 139 -6.80 7.86 4.52
N ASN A 140 -7.46 6.70 4.55
CA ASN A 140 -7.69 5.95 5.79
C ASN A 140 -6.40 5.38 6.43
N SER A 141 -5.28 5.31 5.70
CA SER A 141 -3.99 4.95 6.31
C SER A 141 -3.57 5.95 7.40
N LEU A 142 -3.80 7.23 7.19
CA LEU A 142 -3.46 8.26 8.19
C LEU A 142 -4.32 8.13 9.45
N LEU A 143 -5.61 7.81 9.29
CA LEU A 143 -6.51 7.55 10.43
C LEU A 143 -6.08 6.32 11.21
N ASP A 144 -5.74 5.24 10.52
CA ASP A 144 -5.21 4.01 11.12
C ASP A 144 -3.97 4.30 11.99
N LEU A 145 -2.97 4.97 11.43
CA LEU A 145 -1.75 5.35 12.14
C LEU A 145 -2.03 6.14 13.43
N ILE A 146 -2.94 7.14 13.35
CA ILE A 146 -3.25 8.02 14.48
C ILE A 146 -4.08 7.29 15.53
N VAL A 147 -5.15 6.62 15.12
CA VAL A 147 -6.10 5.98 16.05
C VAL A 147 -5.44 4.83 16.80
N PHE A 148 -4.83 3.88 16.08
CA PHE A 148 -4.22 2.71 16.71
C PHE A 148 -2.88 3.04 17.36
N GLY A 149 -2.12 4.01 16.84
CA GLY A 149 -0.94 4.54 17.51
C GLY A 149 -1.28 5.14 18.89
N ARG A 150 -2.36 5.93 18.97
CA ARG A 150 -2.85 6.48 20.23
C ARG A 150 -3.34 5.38 21.17
N SER A 151 -4.12 4.42 20.66
CA SER A 151 -4.62 3.28 21.46
C SER A 151 -3.47 2.49 22.06
N ALA A 152 -2.47 2.12 21.26
CA ALA A 152 -1.29 1.39 21.72
C ALA A 152 -0.49 2.18 22.77
N ALA A 153 -0.30 3.48 22.57
CA ALA A 153 0.41 4.34 23.52
C ALA A 153 -0.31 4.42 24.88
N GLN A 154 -1.64 4.56 24.87
CA GLN A 154 -2.44 4.56 26.08
C GLN A 154 -2.36 3.20 26.80
N TYR A 155 -2.52 2.10 26.06
CA TYR A 155 -2.38 0.77 26.60
C TYR A 155 -1.02 0.55 27.24
N CYS A 156 0.08 0.93 26.57
CA CYS A 156 1.42 0.84 27.15
C CYS A 156 1.57 1.66 28.44
N ALA A 157 1.01 2.87 28.49
CA ALA A 157 1.09 3.72 29.68
C ALA A 157 0.38 3.11 30.90
N GLU A 158 -0.68 2.31 30.66
CA GLU A 158 -1.48 1.67 31.71
C GLU A 158 -0.92 0.30 32.14
N HIS A 159 -0.23 -0.43 31.25
CA HIS A 159 0.11 -1.84 31.45
C HIS A 159 1.63 -2.12 31.49
N VAL A 160 2.48 -1.16 31.08
CA VAL A 160 3.93 -1.32 31.08
C VAL A 160 4.55 -0.51 32.21
N GLU A 161 5.15 -1.17 33.17
CA GLU A 161 5.88 -0.53 34.25
C GLU A 161 7.29 -0.13 33.80
N ALA A 162 7.61 1.16 33.85
CA ALA A 162 8.91 1.69 33.48
C ALA A 162 10.02 1.12 34.39
N GLY A 163 11.07 0.58 33.80
CA GLY A 163 12.19 0.00 34.55
C GLY A 163 12.00 -1.41 35.06
N SER A 164 10.87 -2.08 34.75
CA SER A 164 10.69 -3.49 35.06
C SER A 164 11.74 -4.34 34.32
N LEU A 165 12.24 -5.39 35.03
CA LEU A 165 13.24 -6.28 34.46
C LEU A 165 12.59 -7.22 33.42
N HIS A 166 13.25 -7.37 32.29
CA HIS A 166 12.86 -8.36 31.29
C HIS A 166 13.14 -9.78 31.75
N ALA A 167 12.31 -10.73 31.34
CA ALA A 167 12.59 -12.15 31.54
C ALA A 167 13.90 -12.54 30.84
N SER A 168 14.66 -13.44 31.46
CA SER A 168 15.89 -13.95 30.86
C SER A 168 15.59 -14.71 29.57
N LEU A 169 16.30 -14.38 28.50
CA LEU A 169 16.20 -15.11 27.24
C LEU A 169 16.82 -16.52 27.39
N PRO A 170 16.21 -17.56 26.79
CA PRO A 170 16.84 -18.84 26.63
C PRO A 170 18.20 -18.72 25.93
N LYS A 171 19.19 -19.54 26.30
CA LYS A 171 20.53 -19.47 25.68
C LYS A 171 20.53 -19.66 24.15
N ASN A 172 19.53 -20.38 23.64
CA ASN A 172 19.34 -20.66 22.20
C ASN A 172 18.26 -19.78 21.54
N ALA A 173 17.88 -18.66 22.18
CA ALA A 173 16.89 -17.75 21.61
C ALA A 173 17.31 -17.29 20.22
N GLY A 174 16.42 -17.48 19.24
CA GLY A 174 16.66 -17.07 17.84
C GLY A 174 17.44 -18.08 16.99
N GLU A 175 18.05 -19.12 17.53
CA GLU A 175 18.85 -20.10 16.74
C GLU A 175 18.03 -20.74 15.61
N ASN A 176 16.79 -21.14 15.89
CA ASN A 176 15.90 -21.74 14.88
C ASN A 176 15.58 -20.76 13.74
N SER A 177 15.36 -19.50 14.07
CA SER A 177 15.09 -18.45 13.07
C SER A 177 16.31 -18.17 12.20
N ILE A 178 17.50 -18.09 12.82
CA ILE A 178 18.78 -17.94 12.12
C ILE A 178 19.02 -19.14 11.19
N GLN A 179 18.79 -20.36 11.69
CA GLN A 179 18.98 -21.58 10.89
C GLN A 179 18.00 -21.64 9.70
N ARG A 180 16.75 -21.21 9.89
CA ARG A 180 15.76 -21.10 8.80
C ARG A 180 16.25 -20.17 7.71
N VAL A 181 16.74 -18.98 8.05
CA VAL A 181 17.29 -18.02 7.07
C VAL A 181 18.53 -18.60 6.36
N LYS A 182 19.44 -19.23 7.12
CA LYS A 182 20.61 -19.90 6.52
C LYS A 182 20.22 -21.00 5.53
N ASN A 183 19.18 -21.75 5.84
CA ASN A 183 18.68 -22.79 4.94
C ASN A 183 18.08 -22.21 3.66
N LEU A 184 17.32 -21.10 3.77
CA LEU A 184 16.79 -20.38 2.60
C LEU A 184 17.91 -19.84 1.68
N ILE A 185 18.94 -19.25 2.26
CA ILE A 185 20.10 -18.74 1.49
C ILE A 185 20.83 -19.86 0.76
N LYS A 186 20.88 -21.07 1.35
CA LYS A 186 21.55 -22.24 0.76
C LYS A 186 20.67 -23.02 -0.21
N SER A 187 19.36 -22.77 -0.24
CA SER A 187 18.47 -23.46 -1.16
C SER A 187 18.81 -23.06 -2.61
N LYS A 188 18.99 -24.07 -3.44
CA LYS A 188 19.07 -23.91 -4.89
C LYS A 188 17.64 -24.10 -5.40
N GLY A 189 17.09 -23.07 -6.07
CA GLY A 189 15.79 -23.16 -6.73
C GLY A 189 15.76 -24.23 -7.80
#